data_be1e203d0f921bea9aef8f70a02e50c4
#
_entry.id   be1e203d0f921bea9aef8f70a02e50c4
#
_cell.length_a   1.000
_cell.length_b   1.000
_cell.length_c   1.000
_cell.angle_alpha   90.00
_cell.angle_beta   90.00
_cell.angle_gamma   90.00
#
_symmetry.space_group_name_H-M   'P 1'
#
loop_
_entity.id
_entity.type
_entity.pdbx_description
1 polymer ?
#
loop_
_entity_poly.entity_id
_entity_poly.type
_entity_poly.pdbx_seq_one_letter_code
_entity_poly.pdbx_strand_id
1 'polypeptide(L)'
;MHFESAEVPTQLPVTSPDFDHASVFANIGAVVWIIDSQDEYLASIGELLRTAVFLAEHYPRVNFEVFIHKIDGLSEEYKYDTFREVRQRVQDELSDYGYGDRGVSYYQTSIFDHSIFEAMSKVIQKLLPQLPAMEALLTKLCATCRMQKAYLFDTVSKIYIATDASPTFLKDYEVCSDYVDVIVDIKQLYGWHGKDADSRPSSANSSGDVGFVGESVVTFDRSGDTYFYSREINE
;
A
#
# COMPACT_ATOMS: atom_id res chain seq x y z
N MET A 1 4.83 7.43 -12.03
CA MET A 1 4.08 6.16 -12.00
C MET A 1 2.64 6.47 -11.66
N HIS A 2 1.65 5.97 -12.38
CA HIS A 2 0.24 6.29 -12.15
C HIS A 2 -0.50 5.01 -11.78
N PHE A 3 -1.18 5.01 -10.65
CA PHE A 3 -2.11 3.96 -10.24
C PHE A 3 -3.52 4.53 -10.27
N GLU A 4 -4.42 3.77 -10.82
CA GLU A 4 -5.83 4.11 -10.86
C GLU A 4 -6.62 3.01 -10.14
N SER A 5 -7.54 3.39 -9.29
CA SER A 5 -8.45 2.48 -8.61
C SER A 5 -9.88 2.78 -9.01
N ALA A 6 -10.67 1.75 -9.24
CA ALA A 6 -12.08 1.85 -9.53
C ALA A 6 -12.88 0.90 -8.64
N GLU A 7 -14.03 1.35 -8.18
CA GLU A 7 -14.97 0.51 -7.45
C GLU A 7 -15.87 -0.24 -8.43
N VAL A 8 -15.99 -1.56 -8.21
CA VAL A 8 -16.93 -2.39 -8.95
C VAL A 8 -18.26 -2.40 -8.20
N PRO A 9 -19.37 -2.00 -8.84
CA PRO A 9 -20.68 -1.98 -8.20
C PRO A 9 -21.09 -3.36 -7.69
N THR A 10 -21.35 -3.49 -6.39
CA THR A 10 -21.76 -4.74 -5.76
C THR A 10 -23.15 -5.24 -6.21
N GLN A 11 -23.93 -4.37 -6.82
CA GLN A 11 -25.28 -4.69 -7.31
C GLN A 11 -25.26 -5.52 -8.59
N LEU A 12 -24.14 -5.57 -9.31
CA LEU A 12 -24.00 -6.34 -10.53
C LEU A 12 -22.91 -7.40 -10.30
N PRO A 13 -23.31 -8.67 -10.08
CA PRO A 13 -22.33 -9.73 -9.91
C PRO A 13 -21.37 -9.83 -11.10
N VAL A 14 -20.10 -10.07 -10.86
CA VAL A 14 -19.10 -10.23 -11.91
C VAL A 14 -19.47 -11.33 -12.90
N THR A 15 -20.22 -12.32 -12.46
CA THR A 15 -20.72 -13.44 -13.31
C THR A 15 -21.96 -13.09 -14.13
N SER A 16 -22.51 -11.86 -14.00
CA SER A 16 -23.66 -11.43 -14.78
C SER A 16 -23.31 -11.24 -16.26
N PRO A 17 -24.19 -11.66 -17.19
CA PRO A 17 -23.98 -11.41 -18.62
C PRO A 17 -23.98 -9.91 -19.00
N ASP A 18 -24.57 -9.06 -18.16
CA ASP A 18 -24.61 -7.61 -18.37
C ASP A 18 -23.36 -6.89 -17.85
N PHE A 19 -22.42 -7.62 -17.22
CA PHE A 19 -21.18 -7.06 -16.73
C PHE A 19 -20.15 -6.96 -17.86
N ASP A 20 -19.64 -5.77 -18.11
CA ASP A 20 -18.60 -5.54 -19.12
C ASP A 20 -17.20 -5.93 -18.59
N HIS A 21 -16.92 -7.22 -18.65
CA HIS A 21 -15.64 -7.79 -18.18
C HIS A 21 -14.44 -7.19 -18.91
N ALA A 22 -14.57 -6.91 -20.20
CA ALA A 22 -13.45 -6.42 -20.99
C ALA A 22 -13.07 -4.98 -20.57
N SER A 23 -14.05 -4.14 -20.28
CA SER A 23 -13.81 -2.78 -19.80
C SER A 23 -13.15 -2.78 -18.42
N VAL A 24 -13.58 -3.66 -17.53
CA VAL A 24 -13.10 -3.67 -16.13
C VAL A 24 -11.77 -4.41 -16.00
N PHE A 25 -11.65 -5.62 -16.57
CA PHE A 25 -10.52 -6.52 -16.27
C PHE A 25 -9.38 -6.49 -17.30
N ALA A 26 -9.53 -5.83 -18.45
CA ALA A 26 -8.50 -5.87 -19.50
C ALA A 26 -7.15 -5.27 -19.07
N ASN A 27 -7.17 -4.26 -18.20
CA ASN A 27 -5.98 -3.49 -17.85
C ASN A 27 -5.69 -3.44 -16.35
N ILE A 28 -6.35 -4.27 -15.54
CA ILE A 28 -6.11 -4.29 -14.10
C ILE A 28 -5.01 -5.29 -13.72
N GLY A 29 -4.23 -4.95 -12.70
CA GLY A 29 -3.20 -5.81 -12.13
C GLY A 29 -3.66 -6.58 -10.89
N ALA A 30 -4.63 -6.04 -10.15
CA ALA A 30 -5.16 -6.66 -8.93
C ALA A 30 -6.65 -6.36 -8.74
N VAL A 31 -7.34 -7.30 -8.11
CA VAL A 31 -8.68 -7.12 -7.53
C VAL A 31 -8.53 -7.22 -6.01
N VAL A 32 -9.04 -6.22 -5.31
CA VAL A 32 -9.12 -6.20 -3.85
C VAL A 32 -10.57 -6.47 -3.45
N TRP A 33 -10.79 -7.60 -2.77
CA TRP A 33 -12.09 -7.96 -2.21
C TRP A 33 -12.14 -7.56 -0.74
N ILE A 34 -13.12 -6.77 -0.36
CA ILE A 34 -13.25 -6.27 1.01
C ILE A 34 -14.39 -7.02 1.71
N ILE A 35 -14.08 -7.66 2.83
CA ILE A 35 -15.02 -8.35 3.72
C ILE A 35 -15.15 -7.54 5.00
N ASP A 36 -16.39 -7.18 5.38
CA ASP A 36 -16.67 -6.59 6.68
C ASP A 36 -16.63 -7.68 7.76
N SER A 37 -15.69 -7.59 8.69
CA SER A 37 -15.51 -8.60 9.75
C SER A 37 -16.57 -8.51 10.86
N GLN A 38 -17.34 -7.43 10.89
CA GLN A 38 -18.38 -7.19 11.90
C GLN A 38 -19.77 -7.56 11.43
N ASP A 39 -19.93 -7.90 10.14
CA ASP A 39 -21.21 -8.27 9.53
C ASP A 39 -21.23 -9.76 9.16
N GLU A 40 -22.37 -10.24 8.71
CA GLU A 40 -22.52 -11.61 8.21
C GLU A 40 -21.80 -11.78 6.87
N TYR A 41 -20.56 -12.27 6.93
CA TYR A 41 -19.66 -12.34 5.75
C TYR A 41 -19.81 -13.61 4.92
N LEU A 42 -20.64 -14.58 5.32
CA LEU A 42 -20.78 -15.85 4.59
C LEU A 42 -21.27 -15.66 3.16
N ALA A 43 -22.26 -14.79 2.95
CA ALA A 43 -22.75 -14.48 1.61
C ALA A 43 -21.65 -13.81 0.75
N SER A 44 -20.86 -12.92 1.34
CA SER A 44 -19.75 -12.24 0.69
C SER A 44 -18.65 -13.23 0.26
N ILE A 45 -18.38 -14.27 1.05
CA ILE A 45 -17.45 -15.34 0.66
C ILE A 45 -17.95 -16.09 -0.57
N GLY A 46 -19.23 -16.37 -0.67
CA GLY A 46 -19.79 -17.03 -1.85
C GLY A 46 -19.62 -16.23 -3.15
N GLU A 47 -19.80 -14.91 -3.10
CA GLU A 47 -19.54 -14.02 -4.25
C GLU A 47 -18.04 -13.88 -4.54
N LEU A 48 -17.23 -13.76 -3.50
CA LEU A 48 -15.77 -13.77 -3.62
C LEU A 48 -15.28 -14.98 -4.40
N LEU A 49 -15.76 -16.18 -4.04
CA LEU A 49 -15.37 -17.43 -4.68
C LEU A 49 -15.77 -17.48 -6.15
N ARG A 50 -17.01 -17.11 -6.47
CA ARG A 50 -17.46 -17.03 -7.85
C ARG A 50 -16.56 -16.09 -8.68
N THR A 51 -16.25 -14.93 -8.11
CA THR A 51 -15.37 -13.94 -8.75
C THR A 51 -13.93 -14.48 -8.89
N ALA A 52 -13.39 -15.12 -7.85
CA ALA A 52 -12.04 -15.65 -7.85
C ALA A 52 -11.87 -16.78 -8.88
N VAL A 53 -12.85 -17.68 -8.99
CA VAL A 53 -12.89 -18.74 -10.01
C VAL A 53 -12.98 -18.15 -11.41
N PHE A 54 -13.90 -17.21 -11.63
CA PHE A 54 -14.03 -16.50 -12.91
C PHE A 54 -12.72 -15.84 -13.35
N LEU A 55 -12.06 -15.11 -12.43
CA LEU A 55 -10.76 -14.48 -12.70
C LEU A 55 -9.66 -15.51 -12.94
N ALA A 56 -9.70 -16.67 -12.26
CA ALA A 56 -8.73 -17.73 -12.49
C ALA A 56 -8.83 -18.31 -13.91
N GLU A 57 -10.03 -18.42 -14.43
CA GLU A 57 -10.30 -18.97 -15.76
C GLU A 57 -9.99 -17.99 -16.89
N HIS A 58 -10.38 -16.72 -16.71
CA HIS A 58 -10.37 -15.75 -17.81
C HIS A 58 -9.22 -14.75 -17.72
N TYR A 59 -8.77 -14.42 -16.50
CA TYR A 59 -7.75 -13.40 -16.21
C TYR A 59 -6.70 -13.90 -15.21
N PRO A 60 -5.93 -14.95 -15.54
CA PRO A 60 -5.03 -15.62 -14.59
C PRO A 60 -3.88 -14.74 -14.09
N ARG A 61 -3.57 -13.63 -14.77
CA ARG A 61 -2.51 -12.68 -14.37
C ARG A 61 -2.96 -11.65 -13.34
N VAL A 62 -4.25 -11.52 -13.11
CA VAL A 62 -4.79 -10.56 -12.14
C VAL A 62 -4.57 -11.12 -10.73
N ASN A 63 -3.91 -10.37 -9.87
CA ASN A 63 -3.76 -10.73 -8.46
C ASN A 63 -5.09 -10.61 -7.74
N PHE A 64 -5.36 -11.55 -6.83
CA PHE A 64 -6.56 -11.52 -6.02
C PHE A 64 -6.19 -11.35 -4.54
N GLU A 65 -6.65 -10.24 -3.95
CA GLU A 65 -6.30 -9.82 -2.61
C GLU A 65 -7.57 -9.67 -1.78
N VAL A 66 -7.56 -10.16 -0.55
CA VAL A 66 -8.72 -10.14 0.35
C VAL A 66 -8.40 -9.29 1.58
N PHE A 67 -9.18 -8.26 1.81
CA PHE A 67 -9.09 -7.41 2.99
C PHE A 67 -10.21 -7.77 3.95
N ILE A 68 -9.86 -8.33 5.11
CA ILE A 68 -10.77 -8.53 6.23
C ILE A 68 -10.77 -7.23 7.02
N HIS A 69 -11.79 -6.42 6.75
CA HIS A 69 -11.85 -5.02 7.17
C HIS A 69 -12.66 -4.84 8.46
N LYS A 70 -12.47 -3.69 9.12
CA LYS A 70 -13.09 -3.31 10.41
C LYS A 70 -12.70 -4.24 11.56
N ILE A 71 -11.49 -4.75 11.57
CA ILE A 71 -11.00 -5.63 12.64
C ILE A 71 -10.88 -4.92 13.98
N ASP A 72 -10.86 -3.59 13.99
CA ASP A 72 -10.82 -2.76 15.22
C ASP A 72 -11.98 -3.01 16.16
N GLY A 73 -13.14 -3.39 15.65
CA GLY A 73 -14.31 -3.74 16.48
C GLY A 73 -14.27 -5.13 17.10
N LEU A 74 -13.27 -5.95 16.78
CA LEU A 74 -13.12 -7.30 17.31
C LEU A 74 -12.07 -7.33 18.44
N SER A 75 -12.29 -8.22 19.43
CA SER A 75 -11.25 -8.52 20.41
C SER A 75 -10.06 -9.25 19.74
N GLU A 76 -8.88 -9.21 20.34
CA GLU A 76 -7.66 -9.82 19.76
C GLU A 76 -7.83 -11.33 19.46
N GLU A 77 -8.58 -12.04 20.29
CA GLU A 77 -8.91 -13.45 20.09
C GLU A 77 -9.80 -13.64 18.86
N TYR A 78 -10.85 -12.84 18.73
CA TYR A 78 -11.75 -12.90 17.58
C TYR A 78 -11.10 -12.44 16.27
N LYS A 79 -10.18 -11.48 16.30
CA LYS A 79 -9.41 -11.08 15.11
C LYS A 79 -8.68 -12.28 14.50
N TYR A 80 -8.01 -13.04 15.35
CA TYR A 80 -7.27 -14.22 14.89
C TYR A 80 -8.19 -15.31 14.34
N ASP A 81 -9.28 -15.60 15.05
CA ASP A 81 -10.22 -16.64 14.67
C ASP A 81 -10.94 -16.29 13.36
N THR A 82 -11.45 -15.07 13.23
CA THR A 82 -12.10 -14.59 11.99
C THR A 82 -11.13 -14.64 10.80
N PHE A 83 -9.90 -14.19 10.98
CA PHE A 83 -8.88 -14.25 9.92
C PHE A 83 -8.62 -15.70 9.47
N ARG A 84 -8.45 -16.59 10.43
CA ARG A 84 -8.20 -17.99 10.16
C ARG A 84 -9.40 -18.66 9.48
N GLU A 85 -10.60 -18.40 9.95
CA GLU A 85 -11.83 -18.97 9.39
C GLU A 85 -12.04 -18.53 7.94
N VAL A 86 -11.99 -17.23 7.67
CA VAL A 86 -12.16 -16.70 6.31
C VAL A 86 -11.11 -17.29 5.37
N ARG A 87 -9.84 -17.25 5.78
CA ARG A 87 -8.75 -17.79 4.98
C ARG A 87 -8.92 -19.27 4.69
N GLN A 88 -9.19 -20.08 5.71
CA GLN A 88 -9.35 -21.52 5.59
C GLN A 88 -10.51 -21.85 4.64
N ARG A 89 -11.65 -21.22 4.86
CA ARG A 89 -12.86 -21.48 4.06
C ARG A 89 -12.65 -21.14 2.59
N VAL A 90 -12.09 -19.98 2.30
CA VAL A 90 -11.81 -19.59 0.90
C VAL A 90 -10.80 -20.54 0.26
N GLN A 91 -9.77 -20.96 1.01
CA GLN A 91 -8.75 -21.88 0.50
C GLN A 91 -9.30 -23.28 0.22
N ASP A 92 -10.12 -23.81 1.13
CA ASP A 92 -10.73 -25.12 0.98
C ASP A 92 -11.67 -25.14 -0.23
N GLU A 93 -12.54 -24.14 -0.35
CA GLU A 93 -13.47 -24.06 -1.48
C GLU A 93 -12.75 -23.82 -2.82
N LEU A 94 -11.72 -22.98 -2.87
CA LEU A 94 -10.91 -22.83 -4.09
C LEU A 94 -10.21 -24.13 -4.48
N SER A 95 -9.78 -24.92 -3.50
CA SER A 95 -9.19 -26.24 -3.74
C SER A 95 -10.20 -27.21 -4.33
N ASP A 96 -11.44 -27.19 -3.88
CA ASP A 96 -12.54 -28.01 -4.41
C ASP A 96 -12.88 -27.68 -5.87
N TYR A 97 -12.69 -26.41 -6.26
CA TYR A 97 -12.81 -25.98 -7.66
C TYR A 97 -11.54 -26.23 -8.51
N GLY A 98 -10.48 -26.81 -7.92
CA GLY A 98 -9.23 -27.08 -8.61
C GLY A 98 -8.28 -25.87 -8.73
N TYR A 99 -8.54 -24.79 -8.00
CA TYR A 99 -7.74 -23.56 -7.96
C TYR A 99 -6.99 -23.36 -6.64
N GLY A 100 -6.74 -24.42 -5.89
CA GLY A 100 -6.04 -24.37 -4.61
C GLY A 100 -4.63 -23.76 -4.67
N ASP A 101 -3.96 -23.86 -5.82
CA ASP A 101 -2.63 -23.26 -6.03
C ASP A 101 -2.68 -21.77 -6.38
N ARG A 102 -3.87 -21.18 -6.54
CA ARG A 102 -3.99 -19.75 -6.79
C ARG A 102 -3.57 -18.96 -5.54
N GLY A 103 -2.54 -18.16 -5.70
CA GLY A 103 -2.06 -17.28 -4.62
C GLY A 103 -3.07 -16.19 -4.30
N VAL A 104 -3.92 -16.44 -3.30
CA VAL A 104 -4.78 -15.41 -2.70
C VAL A 104 -4.09 -14.88 -1.45
N SER A 105 -3.98 -13.57 -1.33
CA SER A 105 -3.39 -12.95 -0.13
C SER A 105 -4.47 -12.33 0.73
N TYR A 106 -4.28 -12.44 2.05
CA TYR A 106 -5.26 -11.99 3.03
C TYR A 106 -4.60 -10.97 3.95
N TYR A 107 -5.31 -9.88 4.24
CA TYR A 107 -4.87 -8.81 5.12
C TYR A 107 -5.96 -8.45 6.11
N GLN A 108 -5.56 -8.23 7.34
CA GLN A 108 -6.41 -7.64 8.36
C GLN A 108 -6.28 -6.13 8.26
N THR A 109 -7.39 -5.41 8.14
CA THR A 109 -7.35 -3.96 7.89
C THR A 109 -8.37 -3.20 8.72
N SER A 110 -8.00 -1.97 9.10
CA SER A 110 -8.86 -0.98 9.72
C SER A 110 -8.55 0.40 9.14
N ILE A 111 -9.54 1.29 9.17
CA ILE A 111 -9.34 2.73 8.88
C ILE A 111 -8.84 3.51 10.09
N PHE A 112 -8.89 2.92 11.29
CA PHE A 112 -8.48 3.57 12.54
C PHE A 112 -7.01 3.35 12.89
N ASP A 113 -6.32 2.54 12.09
CA ASP A 113 -4.88 2.31 12.18
C ASP A 113 -4.23 2.31 10.78
N HIS A 114 -2.93 2.13 10.72
CA HIS A 114 -2.19 2.15 9.46
C HIS A 114 -2.24 0.83 8.67
N SER A 115 -2.98 -0.17 9.13
CA SER A 115 -3.03 -1.50 8.51
C SER A 115 -3.60 -1.48 7.09
N ILE A 116 -4.56 -0.59 6.82
CA ILE A 116 -5.12 -0.42 5.46
C ILE A 116 -4.05 0.08 4.47
N PHE A 117 -3.22 1.04 4.88
CA PHE A 117 -2.15 1.57 4.02
C PHE A 117 -1.03 0.56 3.84
N GLU A 118 -0.69 -0.21 4.90
CA GLU A 118 0.26 -1.31 4.79
C GLU A 118 -0.22 -2.39 3.81
N ALA A 119 -1.48 -2.80 3.92
CA ALA A 119 -2.08 -3.77 3.00
C ALA A 119 -2.06 -3.26 1.56
N MET A 120 -2.48 -2.02 1.31
CA MET A 120 -2.41 -1.40 -0.01
C MET A 120 -0.97 -1.29 -0.53
N SER A 121 0.00 -0.98 0.32
CA SER A 121 1.42 -0.98 -0.04
C SER A 121 1.85 -2.34 -0.59
N LYS A 122 1.49 -3.42 0.09
CA LYS A 122 1.81 -4.80 -0.34
C LYS A 122 1.12 -5.18 -1.66
N VAL A 123 -0.12 -4.72 -1.88
CA VAL A 123 -0.82 -4.92 -3.16
C VAL A 123 -0.08 -4.21 -4.28
N ILE A 124 0.24 -2.92 -4.11
CA ILE A 124 0.94 -2.13 -5.12
C ILE A 124 2.32 -2.70 -5.41
N GLN A 125 3.07 -3.10 -4.40
CA GLN A 125 4.39 -3.72 -4.56
C GLN A 125 4.37 -4.93 -5.49
N LYS A 126 3.34 -5.78 -5.41
CA LYS A 126 3.18 -6.94 -6.31
C LYS A 126 2.97 -6.54 -7.78
N LEU A 127 2.51 -5.32 -8.03
CA LEU A 127 2.27 -4.80 -9.37
C LEU A 127 3.51 -4.14 -9.98
N LEU A 128 4.59 -3.97 -9.21
CA LEU A 128 5.79 -3.27 -9.61
C LEU A 128 6.88 -4.21 -10.10
N PRO A 129 7.15 -4.28 -11.41
CA PRO A 129 8.25 -5.11 -11.92
C PRO A 129 9.62 -4.61 -11.46
N GLN A 130 9.74 -3.31 -11.13
CA GLN A 130 11.00 -2.69 -10.69
C GLN A 130 11.25 -2.83 -9.17
N LEU A 131 10.31 -3.40 -8.42
CA LEU A 131 10.42 -3.53 -6.96
C LEU A 131 11.76 -4.12 -6.50
N PRO A 132 12.28 -5.23 -7.07
CA PRO A 132 13.53 -5.81 -6.62
C PRO A 132 14.74 -4.87 -6.77
N ALA A 133 14.74 -4.03 -7.80
CA ALA A 133 15.81 -3.03 -8.01
C ALA A 133 15.73 -1.91 -6.97
N MET A 134 14.50 -1.45 -6.64
CA MET A 134 14.29 -0.43 -5.60
C MET A 134 14.70 -0.94 -4.22
N GLU A 135 14.30 -2.16 -3.86
CA GLU A 135 14.68 -2.82 -2.61
C GLU A 135 16.20 -2.98 -2.48
N ALA A 136 16.87 -3.38 -3.56
CA ALA A 136 18.32 -3.50 -3.59
C ALA A 136 19.02 -2.15 -3.37
N LEU A 137 18.50 -1.07 -3.97
CA LEU A 137 19.02 0.28 -3.79
C LEU A 137 18.82 0.77 -2.35
N LEU A 138 17.64 0.59 -1.76
CA LEU A 138 17.35 0.96 -0.37
C LEU A 138 18.22 0.14 0.60
N THR A 139 18.36 -1.16 0.36
CA THR A 139 19.24 -2.02 1.16
C THR A 139 20.70 -1.56 1.11
N LYS A 140 21.19 -1.18 -0.07
CA LYS A 140 22.54 -0.62 -0.22
C LYS A 140 22.68 0.72 0.49
N LEU A 141 21.65 1.57 0.44
CA LEU A 141 21.60 2.84 1.15
C LEU A 141 21.70 2.61 2.67
N CYS A 142 20.86 1.73 3.22
CA CYS A 142 20.90 1.36 4.63
C CYS A 142 22.28 0.86 5.06
N ALA A 143 22.89 -0.04 4.30
CA ALA A 143 24.21 -0.57 4.60
C ALA A 143 25.31 0.50 4.55
N THR A 144 25.25 1.43 3.59
CA THR A 144 26.26 2.47 3.41
C THR A 144 26.16 3.56 4.48
N CYS A 145 24.94 3.98 4.81
CA CYS A 145 24.67 5.07 5.75
C CYS A 145 24.46 4.58 7.19
N ARG A 146 24.53 3.27 7.42
CA ARG A 146 24.25 2.62 8.72
C ARG A 146 22.87 2.96 9.27
N MET A 147 21.88 3.07 8.37
CA MET A 147 20.48 3.25 8.75
C MET A 147 19.85 1.89 9.11
N GLN A 148 18.93 1.91 10.06
CA GLN A 148 18.23 0.70 10.51
C GLN A 148 17.15 0.27 9.53
N LYS A 149 16.45 1.23 8.94
CA LYS A 149 15.33 1.00 8.03
C LYS A 149 15.22 2.14 7.02
N ALA A 150 14.78 1.81 5.80
CA ALA A 150 14.47 2.79 4.76
C ALA A 150 13.14 2.45 4.09
N TYR A 151 12.35 3.48 3.83
CA TYR A 151 11.09 3.41 3.09
C TYR A 151 11.10 4.42 1.95
N LEU A 152 10.50 4.03 0.84
CA LEU A 152 10.13 4.93 -0.25
C LEU A 152 8.63 5.14 -0.22
N PHE A 153 8.19 6.30 0.26
CA PHE A 153 6.78 6.66 0.39
C PHE A 153 6.25 7.45 -0.80
N ASP A 154 5.01 7.21 -1.14
CA ASP A 154 4.17 8.21 -1.77
C ASP A 154 3.57 9.11 -0.68
N THR A 155 3.91 10.40 -0.70
CA THR A 155 3.56 11.35 0.37
C THR A 155 2.08 11.69 0.42
N VAL A 156 1.32 11.48 -0.65
CA VAL A 156 -0.10 11.78 -0.73
C VAL A 156 -0.93 10.63 -0.19
N SER A 157 -0.65 9.42 -0.65
CA SER A 157 -1.42 8.22 -0.30
C SER A 157 -0.95 7.53 0.97
N LYS A 158 0.21 7.93 1.52
CA LYS A 158 0.88 7.27 2.67
C LYS A 158 1.29 5.81 2.40
N ILE A 159 1.26 5.41 1.15
CA ILE A 159 1.64 4.07 0.72
C ILE A 159 3.16 4.04 0.56
N TYR A 160 3.82 3.03 1.10
CA TYR A 160 5.22 2.82 0.80
C TYR A 160 5.38 1.90 -0.42
N ILE A 161 6.08 2.42 -1.41
CA ILE A 161 6.30 1.74 -2.70
C ILE A 161 7.35 0.65 -2.57
N ALA A 162 8.40 0.91 -1.79
CA ALA A 162 9.49 -0.03 -1.55
C ALA A 162 10.09 0.18 -0.15
N THR A 163 10.75 -0.85 0.35
CA THR A 163 11.53 -0.84 1.59
C THR A 163 12.83 -1.61 1.40
N ASP A 164 13.78 -1.47 2.32
CA ASP A 164 14.96 -2.32 2.35
C ASP A 164 14.61 -3.78 2.70
N ALA A 165 15.54 -4.70 2.52
CA ALA A 165 15.32 -6.14 2.72
C ALA A 165 15.14 -6.57 4.20
N SER A 166 15.25 -5.65 5.16
CA SER A 166 15.00 -5.96 6.58
C SER A 166 13.50 -6.15 6.86
N PRO A 167 13.13 -6.90 7.89
CA PRO A 167 11.73 -7.08 8.26
C PRO A 167 11.03 -5.73 8.48
N THR A 168 9.80 -5.62 8.02
CA THR A 168 8.96 -4.43 8.22
C THR A 168 7.98 -4.72 9.35
N PHE A 169 8.06 -3.93 10.41
CA PHE A 169 7.10 -3.98 11.50
C PHE A 169 6.09 -2.85 11.35
N LEU A 170 4.82 -3.12 11.62
CA LEU A 170 3.74 -2.15 11.49
C LEU A 170 4.03 -0.88 12.30
N LYS A 171 4.57 -1.02 13.52
CA LYS A 171 4.92 0.13 14.37
C LYS A 171 5.98 1.04 13.77
N ASP A 172 6.98 0.50 13.09
CA ASP A 172 8.02 1.30 12.43
C ASP A 172 7.43 2.07 11.25
N TYR A 173 6.53 1.42 10.51
CA TYR A 173 5.80 2.06 9.42
C TYR A 173 4.88 3.17 9.92
N GLU A 174 4.08 2.92 10.98
CA GLU A 174 3.20 3.92 11.61
C GLU A 174 3.97 5.18 11.98
N VAL A 175 5.06 5.02 12.72
CA VAL A 175 5.92 6.14 13.12
C VAL A 175 6.43 6.92 11.91
N CYS A 176 6.94 6.23 10.89
CA CYS A 176 7.43 6.89 9.68
C CYS A 176 6.32 7.63 8.93
N SER A 177 5.12 7.03 8.82
CA SER A 177 3.95 7.63 8.19
C SER A 177 3.51 8.91 8.89
N ASP A 178 3.41 8.89 10.22
CA ASP A 178 3.05 10.06 11.02
C ASP A 178 4.05 11.22 10.85
N TYR A 179 5.35 10.91 10.74
CA TYR A 179 6.35 11.94 10.48
C TYR A 179 6.27 12.51 9.07
N VAL A 180 5.97 11.70 8.07
CA VAL A 180 5.73 12.19 6.71
C VAL A 180 4.57 13.17 6.71
N ASP A 181 3.48 12.88 7.43
CA ASP A 181 2.33 13.78 7.55
C ASP A 181 2.74 15.14 8.16
N VAL A 182 3.43 15.10 9.29
CA VAL A 182 3.90 16.34 9.95
C VAL A 182 4.78 17.18 9.01
N ILE A 183 5.67 16.54 8.25
CA ILE A 183 6.54 17.23 7.29
C ILE A 183 5.73 17.83 6.15
N VAL A 184 4.77 17.09 5.60
CA VAL A 184 3.87 17.57 4.53
C VAL A 184 3.03 18.76 5.02
N ASP A 185 2.45 18.67 6.22
CA ASP A 185 1.65 19.73 6.82
C ASP A 185 2.47 20.99 7.04
N ILE A 186 3.69 20.87 7.61
CA ILE A 186 4.59 22.01 7.81
C ILE A 186 4.95 22.64 6.45
N LYS A 187 5.24 21.83 5.43
CA LYS A 187 5.54 22.31 4.09
C LYS A 187 4.37 23.08 3.48
N GLN A 188 3.15 22.61 3.65
CA GLN A 188 1.94 23.29 3.17
C GLN A 188 1.68 24.59 3.94
N LEU A 189 1.82 24.57 5.26
CA LEU A 189 1.52 25.69 6.13
C LEU A 189 2.48 26.87 5.93
N TYR A 190 3.77 26.59 5.75
CA TYR A 190 4.80 27.62 5.62
C TYR A 190 5.14 27.98 4.17
N GLY A 191 4.36 27.48 3.21
CA GLY A 191 4.47 27.91 1.81
C GLY A 191 5.81 27.58 1.17
N TRP A 192 6.42 26.49 1.56
CA TRP A 192 7.62 25.95 0.92
C TRP A 192 7.29 25.32 -0.45
N HIS A 193 6.36 25.97 -1.12
CA HIS A 193 6.18 25.74 -2.55
C HIS A 193 7.44 26.30 -3.22
N GLY A 194 8.17 25.46 -3.92
CA GLY A 194 9.26 25.92 -4.77
C GLY A 194 8.71 27.08 -5.59
N LYS A 195 9.32 28.27 -5.48
CA LYS A 195 8.90 29.43 -6.22
C LYS A 195 8.83 29.05 -7.68
N ASP A 196 7.63 29.16 -8.23
CA ASP A 196 7.42 29.09 -9.65
C ASP A 196 8.52 29.87 -10.37
N ALA A 197 9.13 29.23 -11.35
CA ALA A 197 10.31 29.70 -12.09
C ALA A 197 10.06 30.97 -12.94
N ASP A 198 9.10 31.82 -12.58
CA ASP A 198 8.66 32.99 -13.36
C ASP A 198 8.88 34.35 -12.70
N SER A 199 9.61 34.45 -11.62
CA SER A 199 10.08 35.77 -11.14
C SER A 199 11.61 35.81 -11.06
N ARG A 200 12.25 36.07 -12.21
CA ARG A 200 13.63 36.55 -12.26
C ARG A 200 13.69 38.00 -11.76
N PRO A 201 14.45 38.30 -10.73
CA PRO A 201 15.21 39.54 -10.70
C PRO A 201 16.63 39.25 -11.19
N SER A 202 16.97 39.91 -12.27
CA SER A 202 18.33 39.99 -12.80
C SER A 202 19.29 40.49 -11.74
N SER A 203 20.41 39.88 -11.67
CA SER A 203 21.77 40.32 -11.35
C SER A 203 22.44 39.61 -10.17
N ALA A 204 23.54 39.08 -10.53
CA ALA A 204 24.81 38.94 -9.82
C ALA A 204 25.13 37.63 -9.09
N ASN A 205 25.97 36.87 -9.74
CA ASN A 205 27.15 36.15 -9.24
C ASN A 205 27.03 34.92 -8.35
N SER A 206 27.46 33.88 -8.95
CA SER A 206 28.37 32.82 -8.44
C SER A 206 27.74 31.62 -7.72
N SER A 207 28.17 30.50 -8.28
CA SER A 207 28.32 29.17 -7.68
C SER A 207 27.04 28.37 -7.37
N GLY A 208 26.77 27.42 -8.29
CA GLY A 208 26.22 26.13 -7.91
C GLY A 208 24.84 26.13 -7.25
N ASP A 209 23.82 26.50 -8.01
CA ASP A 209 22.45 26.27 -7.58
C ASP A 209 22.15 24.77 -7.71
N VAL A 210 22.51 24.03 -6.69
CA VAL A 210 22.00 22.69 -6.45
C VAL A 210 20.55 22.90 -6.02
N GLY A 211 19.59 22.62 -6.91
CA GLY A 211 18.20 22.68 -6.59
C GLY A 211 17.93 22.00 -5.24
N PHE A 212 17.45 22.77 -4.28
CA PHE A 212 17.12 22.25 -2.94
C PHE A 212 15.95 21.28 -3.07
N VAL A 213 16.27 20.01 -3.17
CA VAL A 213 15.33 18.93 -2.83
C VAL A 213 15.10 19.07 -1.32
N GLY A 214 13.84 19.23 -0.89
CA GLY A 214 13.51 19.44 0.50
C GLY A 214 14.01 18.28 1.36
N GLU A 215 15.01 18.54 2.21
CA GLU A 215 15.49 17.59 3.20
C GLU A 215 14.91 17.98 4.57
N SER A 216 14.41 17.00 5.29
CA SER A 216 13.92 17.17 6.65
C SER A 216 14.57 16.16 7.57
N VAL A 217 15.09 16.61 8.68
CA VAL A 217 15.64 15.76 9.73
C VAL A 217 14.86 16.01 11.01
N VAL A 218 14.29 14.95 11.56
CA VAL A 218 13.61 14.99 12.85
C VAL A 218 14.37 14.12 13.82
N THR A 219 14.75 14.65 14.96
CA THR A 219 15.42 13.94 16.03
C THR A 219 14.43 13.60 17.13
N PHE A 220 14.42 12.34 17.54
CA PHE A 220 13.65 11.88 18.70
C PHE A 220 14.49 11.89 19.94
N ASP A 221 14.04 12.56 20.97
CA ASP A 221 14.65 12.52 22.26
C ASP A 221 13.74 11.86 23.31
N ARG A 222 13.87 10.56 23.45
CA ARG A 222 13.49 9.84 24.68
C ARG A 222 14.48 8.76 25.11
N SER A 223 15.43 8.40 24.26
CA SER A 223 16.51 7.47 24.59
C SER A 223 17.79 7.74 23.80
N GLY A 224 17.92 8.88 23.18
CA GLY A 224 19.20 9.43 22.74
C GLY A 224 19.68 9.09 21.34
N ASP A 225 19.15 8.08 20.64
CA ASP A 225 19.89 7.57 19.47
C ASP A 225 19.04 7.25 18.21
N THR A 226 17.77 7.67 18.16
CA THR A 226 16.95 7.40 16.96
C THR A 226 16.71 8.69 16.17
N TYR A 227 17.11 8.68 14.89
CA TYR A 227 16.95 9.80 13.97
C TYR A 227 16.04 9.38 12.83
N PHE A 228 15.10 10.26 12.48
CA PHE A 228 14.33 10.17 11.26
C PHE A 228 14.91 11.16 10.25
N TYR A 229 15.26 10.65 9.06
CA TYR A 229 15.73 11.46 7.93
C TYR A 229 14.78 11.27 6.77
N SER A 230 14.25 12.36 6.22
CA SER A 230 13.41 12.33 5.04
C SER A 230 13.99 13.21 3.94
N ARG A 231 13.88 12.73 2.71
CA ARG A 231 14.28 13.44 1.50
C ARG A 231 13.21 13.32 0.45
N GLU A 232 12.73 14.45 -0.07
CA GLU A 232 11.83 14.48 -1.20
C GLU A 232 12.58 14.11 -2.47
N ILE A 233 12.02 13.21 -3.26
CA ILE A 233 12.52 12.81 -4.57
C ILE A 233 11.50 13.31 -5.59
N ASN A 234 11.91 14.25 -6.43
CA ASN A 234 11.08 14.72 -7.53
C ASN A 234 11.25 13.78 -8.73
N GLU A 235 10.16 13.52 -9.45
CA GLU A 235 10.16 12.75 -10.70
C GLU A 235 10.89 13.46 -11.84
#